data_54b5a8035b137838ecb4dd7b30934f95
#
_entry.id   54b5a8035b137838ecb4dd7b30934f95
#
_cell.length_a   1.000
_cell.length_b   1.000
_cell.length_c   1.000
_cell.angle_alpha   90.00
_cell.angle_beta   90.00
_cell.angle_gamma   90.00
#
_symmetry.space_group_name_H-M   'P 1'
#
loop_
_entity.id
_entity.type
_entity.pdbx_description
1 polymer ?
#
loop_
_entity_poly.entity_id
_entity_poly.type
_entity_poly.pdbx_seq_one_letter_code
_entity_poly.pdbx_strand_id
1 'polypeptide(L)'
;MRVFFSGIGGVGIGPLAEIAADAGYDVVGSDISSSLVTEELERRSIQVSSDQSGEFLRQQHEASEIDWYIYTSALAQDHPELQVARQLGIRTGKRDELLAHIIQDKNLKLIAIAGTHGKTTTTGMLVWTMKQLGIPTSYSIGTTLSWGPSGKFDPASEYFVYECDEFDRNFLHFEPHLSIITALDYDHPDTYPTREDYCQAFVDFLGKSENSLLWGKDLRYLMQPDIPATYQAYDELMDLSHIKLAGDHTRHNAFLVEQAAKIISEGQSDVVEAINSFPGTNRRFEKLGPNLYSDYGHHPVEIAASLQMAREISDNAVLVYQPHQNVRQHEIRQLYTDEVFKGAQEIYWLPTYLSREAPELEILTPDKLTNGLNATKIHQADLNDNLWDEIQRHIDAGHLVLCMGAGSIDGWVRQQLASN
;
A
#
# COMPACT_ATOMS: atom_id res chain seq x y z
N MET A 1 -17.51 -11.53 -20.40
CA MET A 1 -16.05 -11.57 -20.65
C MET A 1 -15.45 -12.61 -19.72
N ARG A 2 -14.57 -13.46 -20.23
CA ARG A 2 -13.85 -14.48 -19.51
C ARG A 2 -12.38 -14.10 -19.33
N VAL A 3 -11.89 -14.10 -18.08
CA VAL A 3 -10.56 -13.60 -17.72
C VAL A 3 -9.74 -14.69 -17.06
N PHE A 4 -8.54 -14.91 -17.54
CA PHE A 4 -7.57 -15.82 -16.93
C PHE A 4 -6.52 -15.01 -16.17
N PHE A 5 -6.30 -15.36 -14.90
CA PHE A 5 -5.31 -14.71 -14.04
C PHE A 5 -4.12 -15.63 -13.77
N SER A 6 -2.93 -15.22 -14.12
CA SER A 6 -1.68 -15.89 -13.78
C SER A 6 -1.13 -15.32 -12.47
N GLY A 7 -0.85 -16.19 -11.49
CA GLY A 7 -0.49 -15.80 -10.13
C GLY A 7 -1.69 -15.27 -9.32
N ILE A 8 -2.85 -15.92 -9.50
CA ILE A 8 -4.14 -15.48 -8.93
C ILE A 8 -4.15 -15.40 -7.40
N GLY A 9 -3.30 -16.16 -6.71
CA GLY A 9 -3.14 -16.14 -5.25
C GLY A 9 -2.29 -14.98 -4.72
N GLY A 10 -1.68 -14.18 -5.60
CA GLY A 10 -0.85 -13.05 -5.22
C GLY A 10 -1.66 -11.91 -4.60
N VAL A 11 -1.07 -11.21 -3.61
CA VAL A 11 -1.72 -10.12 -2.84
C VAL A 11 -2.25 -8.96 -3.69
N GLY A 12 -1.72 -8.76 -4.89
CA GLY A 12 -2.19 -7.70 -5.80
C GLY A 12 -3.18 -8.20 -6.86
N ILE A 13 -3.13 -9.48 -7.20
CA ILE A 13 -3.98 -10.10 -8.24
C ILE A 13 -5.26 -10.69 -7.63
N GLY A 14 -5.15 -11.37 -6.49
CA GLY A 14 -6.29 -12.02 -5.84
C GLY A 14 -7.48 -11.08 -5.60
N PRO A 15 -7.32 -9.93 -4.97
CA PRO A 15 -8.40 -8.96 -4.80
C PRO A 15 -9.02 -8.50 -6.12
N LEU A 16 -8.23 -8.39 -7.19
CA LEU A 16 -8.75 -8.03 -8.51
C LEU A 16 -9.57 -9.18 -9.14
N ALA A 17 -9.16 -10.44 -8.93
CA ALA A 17 -9.92 -11.59 -9.38
C ALA A 17 -11.29 -11.68 -8.67
N GLU A 18 -11.35 -11.38 -7.35
CA GLU A 18 -12.59 -11.26 -6.60
C GLU A 18 -13.47 -10.13 -7.13
N ILE A 19 -12.90 -8.93 -7.34
CA ILE A 19 -13.60 -7.78 -7.92
C ILE A 19 -14.17 -8.12 -9.30
N ALA A 20 -13.40 -8.78 -10.16
CA ALA A 20 -13.83 -9.18 -11.50
C ALA A 20 -15.00 -10.18 -11.43
N ALA A 21 -14.92 -11.19 -10.56
CA ALA A 21 -15.99 -12.16 -10.36
C ALA A 21 -17.27 -11.50 -9.84
N ASP A 22 -17.15 -10.61 -8.83
CA ASP A 22 -18.30 -9.86 -8.28
C ASP A 22 -18.91 -8.90 -9.32
N ALA A 23 -18.07 -8.37 -10.22
CA ALA A 23 -18.51 -7.57 -11.35
C ALA A 23 -19.17 -8.38 -12.48
N GLY A 24 -19.27 -9.73 -12.32
CA GLY A 24 -19.95 -10.62 -13.25
C GLY A 24 -19.07 -11.11 -14.41
N TYR A 25 -17.74 -11.04 -14.28
CA TYR A 25 -16.83 -11.70 -15.23
C TYR A 25 -16.66 -13.18 -14.87
N ASP A 26 -16.47 -14.02 -15.88
CA ASP A 26 -16.10 -15.43 -15.69
C ASP A 26 -14.58 -15.49 -15.42
N VAL A 27 -14.21 -15.87 -14.19
CA VAL A 27 -12.83 -15.83 -13.71
C VAL A 27 -12.27 -17.23 -13.54
N VAL A 28 -11.07 -17.44 -14.04
CA VAL A 28 -10.28 -18.65 -13.90
C VAL A 28 -8.80 -18.26 -13.77
N GLY A 29 -7.98 -19.07 -13.13
CA GLY A 29 -6.56 -18.73 -13.04
C GLY A 29 -5.65 -19.83 -12.54
N SER A 30 -4.37 -19.50 -12.42
CA SER A 30 -3.32 -20.38 -11.92
C SER A 30 -2.50 -19.72 -10.83
N ASP A 31 -2.00 -20.53 -9.89
CA ASP A 31 -0.98 -20.13 -8.94
C ASP A 31 -0.11 -21.32 -8.55
N ILE A 32 1.20 -21.14 -8.48
CA ILE A 32 2.13 -22.22 -8.16
C ILE A 32 1.96 -22.77 -6.73
N SER A 33 1.40 -21.95 -5.85
CA SER A 33 1.22 -22.28 -4.43
C SER A 33 -0.23 -22.10 -3.98
N SER A 34 -0.69 -23.02 -3.12
CA SER A 34 -1.92 -22.78 -2.38
C SER A 34 -1.71 -21.71 -1.31
N SER A 35 -2.68 -20.84 -1.16
CA SER A 35 -2.69 -19.76 -0.18
C SER A 35 -4.11 -19.51 0.33
N LEU A 36 -4.25 -18.74 1.40
CA LEU A 36 -5.59 -18.34 1.88
C LEU A 36 -6.41 -17.62 0.80
N VAL A 37 -5.74 -16.91 -0.11
CA VAL A 37 -6.40 -16.24 -1.25
C VAL A 37 -6.94 -17.27 -2.24
N THR A 38 -6.13 -18.25 -2.65
CA THR A 38 -6.58 -19.31 -3.59
C THR A 38 -7.71 -20.14 -2.98
N GLU A 39 -7.63 -20.47 -1.69
CA GLU A 39 -8.69 -21.19 -0.98
C GLU A 39 -10.01 -20.40 -0.93
N GLU A 40 -9.94 -19.08 -0.75
CA GLU A 40 -11.12 -18.21 -0.80
C GLU A 40 -11.73 -18.17 -2.20
N LEU A 41 -10.91 -18.03 -3.24
CA LEU A 41 -11.36 -18.05 -4.62
C LEU A 41 -12.02 -19.39 -4.98
N GLU A 42 -11.46 -20.53 -4.55
CA GLU A 42 -12.05 -21.85 -4.75
C GLU A 42 -13.39 -22.02 -4.00
N ARG A 43 -13.51 -21.50 -2.77
CA ARG A 43 -14.79 -21.46 -2.03
C ARG A 43 -15.87 -20.68 -2.78
N ARG A 44 -15.48 -19.68 -3.57
CA ARG A 44 -16.35 -18.89 -4.45
C ARG A 44 -16.57 -19.55 -5.83
N SER A 45 -16.15 -20.83 -5.97
CA SER A 45 -16.26 -21.61 -7.23
C SER A 45 -15.42 -21.07 -8.38
N ILE A 46 -14.39 -20.27 -8.12
CA ILE A 46 -13.40 -19.86 -9.10
C ILE A 46 -12.39 -20.99 -9.24
N GLN A 47 -12.20 -21.47 -10.47
CA GLN A 47 -11.28 -22.57 -10.72
C GLN A 47 -9.83 -22.06 -10.72
N VAL A 48 -9.01 -22.62 -9.80
CA VAL A 48 -7.57 -22.33 -9.68
C VAL A 48 -6.76 -23.60 -9.94
N SER A 49 -5.73 -23.49 -10.76
CA SER A 49 -4.82 -24.61 -11.05
C SER A 49 -3.41 -24.31 -10.53
N SER A 50 -2.71 -25.35 -10.06
CA SER A 50 -1.27 -25.24 -9.76
C SER A 50 -0.37 -25.40 -10.99
N ASP A 51 -0.93 -25.77 -12.13
CA ASP A 51 -0.19 -25.90 -13.39
C ASP A 51 0.00 -24.54 -14.07
N GLN A 52 1.23 -24.09 -14.15
CA GLN A 52 1.65 -22.90 -14.88
C GLN A 52 2.47 -23.20 -16.15
N SER A 53 2.41 -24.46 -16.65
CA SER A 53 3.05 -24.83 -17.92
C SER A 53 2.36 -24.21 -19.15
N GLY A 54 1.14 -23.69 -18.99
CA GLY A 54 0.26 -23.21 -20.04
C GLY A 54 -0.72 -24.25 -20.56
N GLU A 55 -0.63 -25.51 -20.12
CA GLU A 55 -1.55 -26.57 -20.55
C GLU A 55 -2.96 -26.33 -19.98
N PHE A 56 -3.06 -25.93 -18.71
CA PHE A 56 -4.34 -25.56 -18.10
C PHE A 56 -4.98 -24.36 -18.82
N LEU A 57 -4.22 -23.34 -19.15
CA LEU A 57 -4.70 -22.19 -19.93
C LEU A 57 -5.26 -22.63 -21.29
N ARG A 58 -4.55 -23.52 -22.00
CA ARG A 58 -4.98 -24.06 -23.30
C ARG A 58 -6.31 -24.81 -23.17
N GLN A 59 -6.41 -25.72 -22.21
CA GLN A 59 -7.63 -26.50 -21.93
C GLN A 59 -8.82 -25.59 -21.61
N GLN A 60 -8.60 -24.55 -20.81
CA GLN A 60 -9.64 -23.59 -20.45
C GLN A 60 -10.10 -22.77 -21.67
N HIS A 61 -9.17 -22.37 -22.54
CA HIS A 61 -9.49 -21.62 -23.75
C HIS A 61 -10.22 -22.48 -24.79
N GLU A 62 -9.84 -23.77 -24.93
CA GLU A 62 -10.53 -24.74 -25.82
C GLU A 62 -11.95 -25.06 -25.33
N ALA A 63 -12.17 -25.12 -24.02
CA ALA A 63 -13.49 -25.34 -23.44
C ALA A 63 -14.43 -24.14 -23.59
N SER A 64 -13.90 -22.94 -23.45
CA SER A 64 -14.60 -21.66 -23.62
C SER A 64 -13.56 -20.57 -23.84
N GLU A 65 -13.74 -19.74 -24.85
CA GLU A 65 -12.80 -18.68 -25.22
C GLU A 65 -12.46 -17.78 -24.04
N ILE A 66 -11.16 -17.57 -23.81
CA ILE A 66 -10.63 -16.60 -22.83
C ILE A 66 -10.39 -15.31 -23.58
N ASP A 67 -11.05 -14.24 -23.14
CA ASP A 67 -10.96 -12.91 -23.75
C ASP A 67 -9.71 -12.17 -23.31
N TRP A 68 -9.23 -12.38 -22.06
CA TRP A 68 -8.11 -11.64 -21.50
C TRP A 68 -7.29 -12.49 -20.54
N TYR A 69 -5.97 -12.48 -20.74
CA TYR A 69 -4.97 -13.07 -19.84
C TYR A 69 -4.30 -11.95 -19.04
N ILE A 70 -4.47 -11.98 -17.72
CA ILE A 70 -3.94 -10.97 -16.78
C ILE A 70 -2.79 -11.55 -15.99
N TYR A 71 -1.70 -10.80 -15.89
CA TYR A 71 -0.49 -11.23 -15.20
C TYR A 71 0.15 -10.09 -14.39
N THR A 72 1.01 -10.48 -13.42
CA THR A 72 1.76 -9.53 -12.60
C THR A 72 2.99 -9.00 -13.34
N SER A 73 3.44 -7.79 -13.01
CA SER A 73 4.71 -7.26 -13.53
C SER A 73 5.95 -8.06 -13.08
N ALA A 74 5.81 -8.90 -12.05
CA ALA A 74 6.86 -9.81 -11.60
C ALA A 74 7.01 -11.06 -12.49
N LEU A 75 6.03 -11.33 -13.40
CA LEU A 75 6.08 -12.48 -14.30
C LEU A 75 7.13 -12.28 -15.39
N ALA A 76 8.03 -13.25 -15.55
CA ALA A 76 9.04 -13.20 -16.59
C ALA A 76 8.43 -13.21 -18.00
N GLN A 77 9.04 -12.50 -18.95
CA GLN A 77 8.51 -12.40 -20.32
C GLN A 77 8.53 -13.74 -21.10
N ASP A 78 9.33 -14.69 -20.65
CA ASP A 78 9.44 -16.06 -21.16
C ASP A 78 8.59 -17.08 -20.39
N HIS A 79 7.73 -16.60 -19.48
CA HIS A 79 6.85 -17.48 -18.70
C HIS A 79 5.96 -18.34 -19.61
N PRO A 80 5.84 -19.67 -19.37
CA PRO A 80 5.15 -20.59 -20.28
C PRO A 80 3.69 -20.19 -20.56
N GLU A 81 2.91 -19.83 -19.55
CA GLU A 81 1.52 -19.40 -19.75
C GLU A 81 1.42 -18.14 -20.62
N LEU A 82 2.31 -17.14 -20.41
CA LEU A 82 2.31 -15.92 -21.21
C LEU A 82 2.64 -16.22 -22.67
N GLN A 83 3.56 -17.17 -22.93
CA GLN A 83 3.86 -17.62 -24.28
C GLN A 83 2.66 -18.32 -24.92
N VAL A 84 1.96 -19.19 -24.19
CA VAL A 84 0.73 -19.85 -24.65
C VAL A 84 -0.37 -18.85 -24.94
N ALA A 85 -0.60 -17.86 -24.06
CA ALA A 85 -1.59 -16.81 -24.28
C ALA A 85 -1.33 -16.06 -25.60
N ARG A 86 -0.06 -15.71 -25.87
CA ARG A 86 0.35 -15.05 -27.12
C ARG A 86 0.16 -15.96 -28.34
N GLN A 87 0.48 -17.25 -28.25
CA GLN A 87 0.29 -18.23 -29.34
C GLN A 87 -1.18 -18.43 -29.69
N LEU A 88 -2.07 -18.38 -28.70
CA LEU A 88 -3.52 -18.49 -28.87
C LEU A 88 -4.17 -17.18 -29.32
N GLY A 89 -3.40 -16.08 -29.41
CA GLY A 89 -3.93 -14.75 -29.75
C GLY A 89 -4.79 -14.12 -28.66
N ILE A 90 -4.71 -14.62 -27.43
CA ILE A 90 -5.45 -14.06 -26.29
C ILE A 90 -4.87 -12.68 -25.97
N ARG A 91 -5.72 -11.68 -25.77
CA ARG A 91 -5.30 -10.38 -25.28
C ARG A 91 -4.55 -10.56 -23.95
N THR A 92 -3.36 -9.97 -23.83
CA THR A 92 -2.58 -10.00 -22.59
C THR A 92 -2.56 -8.61 -21.99
N GLY A 93 -2.58 -8.49 -20.65
CA GLY A 93 -2.53 -7.20 -19.97
C GLY A 93 -2.14 -7.31 -18.52
N LYS A 94 -1.81 -6.18 -17.92
CA LYS A 94 -1.49 -6.05 -16.50
C LYS A 94 -2.75 -5.81 -15.66
N ARG A 95 -2.60 -5.96 -14.35
CA ARG A 95 -3.62 -5.75 -13.32
C ARG A 95 -4.41 -4.44 -13.51
N ASP A 96 -3.68 -3.34 -13.67
CA ASP A 96 -4.27 -2.00 -13.69
C ASP A 96 -5.08 -1.73 -14.97
N GLU A 97 -4.71 -2.37 -16.08
CA GLU A 97 -5.49 -2.30 -17.34
C GLU A 97 -6.88 -2.95 -17.20
N LEU A 98 -6.93 -4.13 -16.55
CA LEU A 98 -8.22 -4.78 -16.30
C LEU A 98 -9.06 -3.98 -15.31
N LEU A 99 -8.46 -3.46 -14.24
CA LEU A 99 -9.18 -2.65 -13.27
C LEU A 99 -9.77 -1.38 -13.90
N ALA A 100 -8.99 -0.67 -14.72
CA ALA A 100 -9.48 0.49 -15.47
C ALA A 100 -10.65 0.11 -16.38
N HIS A 101 -10.57 -1.06 -17.05
CA HIS A 101 -11.66 -1.56 -17.85
C HIS A 101 -12.92 -1.88 -17.02
N ILE A 102 -12.80 -2.52 -15.86
CA ILE A 102 -13.94 -2.82 -14.97
C ILE A 102 -14.61 -1.52 -14.52
N ILE A 103 -13.83 -0.52 -14.10
CA ILE A 103 -14.33 0.78 -13.67
C ILE A 103 -15.16 1.43 -14.81
N GLN A 104 -14.63 1.41 -16.02
CA GLN A 104 -15.31 1.95 -17.21
C GLN A 104 -16.54 1.13 -17.58
N ASP A 105 -16.45 -0.21 -17.67
CA ASP A 105 -17.54 -1.12 -18.03
C ASP A 105 -18.73 -1.00 -17.07
N LYS A 106 -18.45 -0.79 -15.78
CA LYS A 106 -19.48 -0.62 -14.73
C LYS A 106 -19.89 0.84 -14.52
N ASN A 107 -19.34 1.77 -15.31
CA ASN A 107 -19.63 3.21 -15.22
C ASN A 107 -19.44 3.77 -13.82
N LEU A 108 -18.35 3.36 -13.15
CA LEU A 108 -18.00 3.80 -11.81
C LEU A 108 -17.18 5.09 -11.84
N LYS A 109 -17.43 5.99 -10.93
CA LYS A 109 -16.60 7.18 -10.69
C LYS A 109 -15.37 6.79 -9.88
N LEU A 110 -14.18 6.86 -10.48
CA LEU A 110 -12.94 6.54 -9.79
C LEU A 110 -12.55 7.63 -8.82
N ILE A 111 -12.31 7.24 -7.55
CA ILE A 111 -11.63 8.06 -6.55
C ILE A 111 -10.25 7.45 -6.37
N ALA A 112 -9.24 8.13 -6.91
CA ALA A 112 -7.86 7.65 -6.93
C ALA A 112 -7.03 8.27 -5.82
N ILE A 113 -6.39 7.45 -5.00
CA ILE A 113 -5.47 7.90 -3.97
C ILE A 113 -4.04 7.64 -4.46
N ALA A 114 -3.30 8.71 -4.72
CA ALA A 114 -1.93 8.66 -5.21
C ALA A 114 -0.99 9.49 -4.31
N GLY A 115 0.31 9.36 -4.53
CA GLY A 115 1.36 10.02 -3.75
C GLY A 115 2.42 9.04 -3.27
N THR A 116 3.55 9.51 -2.81
CA THR A 116 4.67 8.67 -2.36
C THR A 116 4.36 7.93 -1.07
N HIS A 117 3.80 8.62 -0.08
CA HIS A 117 3.52 8.09 1.26
C HIS A 117 2.06 8.25 1.63
N GLY A 118 1.53 7.32 2.46
CA GLY A 118 0.19 7.44 3.04
C GLY A 118 -0.94 6.89 2.17
N LYS A 119 -0.72 6.45 0.94
CA LYS A 119 -1.75 5.92 0.02
C LYS A 119 -2.68 4.90 0.70
N THR A 120 -2.12 3.81 1.21
CA THR A 120 -2.86 2.68 1.81
C THR A 120 -3.75 3.12 2.98
N THR A 121 -3.19 3.91 3.91
CA THR A 121 -3.94 4.42 5.06
C THR A 121 -5.08 5.34 4.63
N THR A 122 -4.82 6.24 3.68
CA THR A 122 -5.82 7.19 3.16
C THR A 122 -6.93 6.46 2.40
N THR A 123 -6.59 5.47 1.57
CA THR A 123 -7.56 4.63 0.86
C THR A 123 -8.45 3.88 1.86
N GLY A 124 -7.84 3.22 2.85
CA GLY A 124 -8.57 2.52 3.90
C GLY A 124 -9.47 3.45 4.72
N MET A 125 -8.98 4.64 5.06
CA MET A 125 -9.74 5.64 5.80
C MET A 125 -10.94 6.15 5.02
N LEU A 126 -10.79 6.43 3.72
CA LEU A 126 -11.91 6.86 2.87
C LEU A 126 -12.97 5.76 2.74
N VAL A 127 -12.55 4.52 2.46
CA VAL A 127 -13.48 3.36 2.37
C VAL A 127 -14.22 3.16 3.70
N TRP A 128 -13.52 3.24 4.83
CA TRP A 128 -14.14 3.19 6.14
C TRP A 128 -15.17 4.30 6.35
N THR A 129 -14.80 5.53 6.03
CA THR A 129 -15.67 6.71 6.15
C THR A 129 -16.94 6.53 5.31
N MET A 130 -16.81 6.13 4.05
CA MET A 130 -17.98 5.87 3.19
C MET A 130 -18.86 4.76 3.77
N LYS A 131 -18.26 3.68 4.31
CA LYS A 131 -18.99 2.60 4.99
C LYS A 131 -19.78 3.11 6.20
N GLN A 132 -19.20 3.98 7.05
CA GLN A 132 -19.88 4.57 8.21
C GLN A 132 -21.04 5.51 7.79
N LEU A 133 -20.87 6.20 6.68
CA LEU A 133 -21.90 7.08 6.11
C LEU A 133 -23.00 6.30 5.34
N GLY A 134 -22.88 4.98 5.24
CA GLY A 134 -23.84 4.14 4.51
C GLY A 134 -23.78 4.31 2.99
N ILE A 135 -22.67 4.78 2.43
CA ILE A 135 -22.47 4.97 1.00
C ILE A 135 -21.91 3.67 0.40
N PRO A 136 -22.64 2.96 -0.48
CA PRO A 136 -22.14 1.78 -1.16
C PRO A 136 -20.87 2.10 -1.94
N THR A 137 -19.82 1.29 -1.77
CA THR A 137 -18.48 1.58 -2.31
C THR A 137 -17.79 0.33 -2.80
N SER A 138 -17.36 0.36 -4.05
CA SER A 138 -16.39 -0.59 -4.59
C SER A 138 -14.98 -0.08 -4.30
N TYR A 139 -14.01 -0.99 -4.03
CA TYR A 139 -12.66 -0.55 -3.70
C TYR A 139 -11.60 -1.64 -3.89
N SER A 140 -10.34 -1.22 -4.00
CA SER A 140 -9.16 -2.06 -3.88
C SER A 140 -8.08 -1.33 -3.06
N ILE A 141 -7.60 -1.99 -2.00
CA ILE A 141 -6.63 -1.44 -1.04
C ILE A 141 -5.41 -2.36 -1.02
N GLY A 142 -4.22 -1.79 -0.98
CA GLY A 142 -2.94 -2.51 -1.06
C GLY A 142 -2.55 -3.28 0.22
N THR A 143 -3.48 -3.54 1.14
CA THR A 143 -3.23 -4.29 2.38
C THR A 143 -4.45 -5.08 2.82
N THR A 144 -4.24 -6.03 3.74
CA THR A 144 -5.34 -6.71 4.43
C THR A 144 -5.98 -5.79 5.46
N LEU A 145 -7.25 -6.04 5.77
CA LEU A 145 -8.06 -5.25 6.69
C LEU A 145 -8.67 -6.14 7.76
N SER A 146 -8.73 -5.68 8.99
CA SER A 146 -9.43 -6.38 10.08
C SER A 146 -10.96 -6.23 10.00
N TRP A 147 -11.45 -5.28 9.19
CA TRP A 147 -12.86 -4.88 9.11
C TRP A 147 -13.52 -5.13 7.74
N GLY A 148 -12.82 -5.79 6.82
CA GLY A 148 -13.34 -6.14 5.49
C GLY A 148 -12.30 -6.79 4.57
N PRO A 149 -12.67 -7.21 3.36
CA PRO A 149 -11.73 -7.71 2.35
C PRO A 149 -10.85 -6.58 1.79
N SER A 150 -9.72 -6.93 1.19
CA SER A 150 -8.81 -5.97 0.52
C SER A 150 -9.38 -5.41 -0.78
N GLY A 151 -10.26 -6.14 -1.43
CA GLY A 151 -10.97 -5.73 -2.64
C GLY A 151 -12.44 -6.10 -2.57
N LYS A 152 -13.30 -5.25 -3.09
CA LYS A 152 -14.74 -5.48 -3.15
C LYS A 152 -15.34 -4.74 -4.34
N PHE A 153 -16.20 -5.42 -5.09
CA PHE A 153 -17.16 -4.77 -5.97
C PHE A 153 -18.54 -4.80 -5.31
N ASP A 154 -19.22 -3.66 -5.30
CA ASP A 154 -20.59 -3.51 -4.80
C ASP A 154 -21.50 -3.05 -5.95
N PRO A 155 -22.48 -3.86 -6.38
CA PRO A 155 -23.35 -3.50 -7.50
C PRO A 155 -24.18 -2.21 -7.30
N ALA A 156 -24.37 -1.78 -6.05
CA ALA A 156 -25.05 -0.53 -5.72
C ALA A 156 -24.11 0.68 -5.68
N SER A 157 -22.82 0.47 -5.90
CA SER A 157 -21.80 1.51 -5.82
C SER A 157 -21.81 2.42 -7.04
N GLU A 158 -21.74 3.73 -6.80
CA GLU A 158 -21.43 4.74 -7.81
C GLU A 158 -19.92 4.98 -7.92
N TYR A 159 -19.17 4.68 -6.84
CA TYR A 159 -17.75 5.00 -6.69
C TYR A 159 -16.88 3.76 -6.61
N PHE A 160 -15.68 3.87 -7.19
CA PHE A 160 -14.59 2.93 -6.98
C PHE A 160 -13.41 3.65 -6.31
N VAL A 161 -13.06 3.27 -5.09
CA VAL A 161 -11.91 3.84 -4.36
C VAL A 161 -10.69 2.96 -4.60
N TYR A 162 -9.61 3.55 -5.11
CA TYR A 162 -8.42 2.80 -5.51
C TYR A 162 -7.12 3.46 -5.06
N GLU A 163 -6.21 2.64 -4.52
CA GLU A 163 -4.83 2.99 -4.25
C GLU A 163 -4.02 2.97 -5.55
N CYS A 164 -3.87 4.12 -6.18
CA CYS A 164 -3.16 4.28 -7.45
C CYS A 164 -1.66 4.40 -7.22
N ASP A 165 -0.91 3.38 -7.66
CA ASP A 165 0.54 3.33 -7.51
C ASP A 165 1.22 4.05 -8.68
N GLU A 166 2.15 4.94 -8.35
CA GLU A 166 3.00 5.65 -9.31
C GLU A 166 4.09 4.77 -9.91
N PHE A 167 4.44 3.65 -9.26
CA PHE A 167 5.44 2.70 -9.77
C PHE A 167 5.07 2.20 -11.17
N ASP A 168 6.06 2.10 -12.06
CA ASP A 168 5.88 1.69 -13.47
C ASP A 168 4.84 2.55 -14.23
N ARG A 169 4.57 3.79 -13.73
CA ARG A 169 3.58 4.74 -14.26
C ARG A 169 2.14 4.18 -14.31
N ASN A 170 1.81 3.19 -13.47
CA ASN A 170 0.54 2.49 -13.49
C ASN A 170 -0.66 3.42 -13.29
N PHE A 171 -0.52 4.44 -12.43
CA PHE A 171 -1.60 5.41 -12.18
C PHE A 171 -2.04 6.19 -13.44
N LEU A 172 -1.19 6.29 -14.48
CA LEU A 172 -1.52 6.96 -15.73
C LEU A 172 -2.50 6.19 -16.64
N HIS A 173 -2.84 4.95 -16.29
CA HIS A 173 -3.91 4.21 -16.97
C HIS A 173 -5.32 4.67 -16.61
N PHE A 174 -5.45 5.50 -15.56
CA PHE A 174 -6.72 5.92 -15.00
C PHE A 174 -7.07 7.37 -15.36
N GLU A 175 -8.40 7.63 -15.38
CA GLU A 175 -8.99 8.97 -15.52
C GLU A 175 -9.90 9.20 -14.29
N PRO A 176 -9.35 9.69 -13.18
CA PRO A 176 -10.12 9.84 -11.95
C PRO A 176 -11.20 10.92 -12.02
N HIS A 177 -12.38 10.61 -11.49
CA HIS A 177 -13.35 11.64 -11.14
C HIS A 177 -12.85 12.55 -10.01
N LEU A 178 -12.15 11.95 -9.03
CA LEU A 178 -11.50 12.68 -7.95
C LEU A 178 -10.16 12.02 -7.63
N SER A 179 -9.08 12.78 -7.60
CA SER A 179 -7.81 12.31 -7.09
C SER A 179 -7.45 12.96 -5.76
N ILE A 180 -6.81 12.20 -4.87
CA ILE A 180 -6.26 12.65 -3.60
C ILE A 180 -4.76 12.41 -3.65
N ILE A 181 -3.98 13.48 -3.57
CA ILE A 181 -2.51 13.40 -3.49
C ILE A 181 -2.11 13.52 -2.03
N THR A 182 -1.63 12.43 -1.45
CA THR A 182 -1.35 12.32 0.00
C THR A 182 -0.09 13.06 0.41
N ALA A 183 1.01 12.79 -0.28
CA ALA A 183 2.30 13.46 -0.10
C ALA A 183 3.18 13.17 -1.32
N LEU A 184 4.04 14.11 -1.70
CA LEU A 184 5.01 13.95 -2.77
C LEU A 184 6.43 13.99 -2.22
N ASP A 185 7.18 12.95 -2.51
CA ASP A 185 8.62 12.86 -2.31
C ASP A 185 9.21 12.00 -3.43
N TYR A 186 10.46 12.24 -3.82
CA TYR A 186 11.07 11.49 -4.92
C TYR A 186 11.34 10.04 -4.52
N ASP A 187 10.74 9.11 -5.24
CA ASP A 187 10.94 7.65 -5.09
C ASP A 187 10.98 6.98 -6.47
N HIS A 188 11.31 5.70 -6.51
CA HIS A 188 11.36 4.87 -7.72
C HIS A 188 12.31 5.37 -8.81
N PRO A 189 13.62 5.54 -8.52
CA PRO A 189 14.60 6.00 -9.52
C PRO A 189 14.76 5.04 -10.70
N ASP A 190 14.34 3.79 -10.55
CA ASP A 190 14.25 2.78 -11.62
C ASP A 190 13.14 3.09 -12.65
N THR A 191 12.06 3.73 -12.22
CA THR A 191 10.95 4.17 -13.08
C THR A 191 11.11 5.63 -13.52
N TYR A 192 11.63 6.47 -12.63
CA TYR A 192 11.80 7.91 -12.81
C TYR A 192 13.28 8.29 -12.63
N PRO A 193 14.06 8.35 -13.72
CA PRO A 193 15.50 8.64 -13.61
C PRO A 193 15.83 9.98 -12.96
N THR A 194 14.90 10.93 -13.01
CA THR A 194 15.06 12.26 -12.40
C THR A 194 13.82 12.65 -11.59
N ARG A 195 14.00 13.59 -10.66
CA ARG A 195 12.89 14.20 -9.93
C ARG A 195 11.91 14.91 -10.87
N GLU A 196 12.40 15.51 -11.91
CA GLU A 196 11.61 16.19 -12.94
C GLU A 196 10.69 15.21 -13.65
N ASP A 197 11.18 14.00 -14.01
CA ASP A 197 10.36 12.92 -14.61
C ASP A 197 9.25 12.48 -13.67
N TYR A 198 9.57 12.38 -12.36
CA TYR A 198 8.60 12.04 -11.32
C TYR A 198 7.52 13.11 -11.19
N CYS A 199 7.91 14.37 -11.08
CA CYS A 199 6.99 15.51 -11.00
C CYS A 199 6.11 15.59 -12.25
N GLN A 200 6.68 15.38 -13.45
CA GLN A 200 5.91 15.41 -14.70
C GLN A 200 4.84 14.32 -14.74
N ALA A 201 5.14 13.12 -14.26
CA ALA A 201 4.14 12.03 -14.21
C ALA A 201 2.95 12.40 -13.29
N PHE A 202 3.19 13.07 -12.16
CA PHE A 202 2.10 13.55 -11.31
C PHE A 202 1.31 14.70 -11.95
N VAL A 203 1.97 15.59 -12.66
CA VAL A 203 1.29 16.65 -13.45
C VAL A 203 0.39 16.03 -14.52
N ASP A 204 0.90 15.02 -15.24
CA ASP A 204 0.12 14.28 -16.23
C ASP A 204 -1.09 13.57 -15.59
N PHE A 205 -0.92 12.99 -14.40
CA PHE A 205 -2.00 12.35 -13.66
C PHE A 205 -3.06 13.35 -13.19
N LEU A 206 -2.64 14.50 -12.66
CA LEU A 206 -3.55 15.59 -12.30
C LEU A 206 -4.32 16.10 -13.52
N GLY A 207 -3.67 16.18 -14.68
CA GLY A 207 -4.31 16.58 -15.93
C GLY A 207 -5.36 15.59 -16.45
N LYS A 208 -5.31 14.33 -16.02
CA LYS A 208 -6.32 13.30 -16.32
C LYS A 208 -7.48 13.28 -15.32
N SER A 209 -7.33 13.91 -14.16
CA SER A 209 -8.33 13.93 -13.10
C SER A 209 -9.33 15.06 -13.32
N GLU A 210 -10.64 14.80 -13.17
CA GLU A 210 -11.64 15.86 -13.24
C GLU A 210 -11.48 16.88 -12.11
N ASN A 211 -11.15 16.39 -10.90
CA ASN A 211 -10.86 17.20 -9.71
C ASN A 211 -9.74 16.56 -8.89
N SER A 212 -8.99 17.37 -8.15
CA SER A 212 -7.89 16.90 -7.32
C SER A 212 -7.82 17.63 -5.98
N LEU A 213 -7.47 16.90 -4.92
CA LEU A 213 -7.25 17.42 -3.57
C LEU A 213 -5.79 17.17 -3.19
N LEU A 214 -5.07 18.20 -2.74
CA LEU A 214 -3.67 18.10 -2.35
C LEU A 214 -3.27 19.19 -1.36
N TRP A 215 -2.08 19.07 -0.79
CA TRP A 215 -1.51 20.12 0.06
C TRP A 215 -0.74 21.13 -0.77
N GLY A 216 -0.72 22.39 -0.34
CA GLY A 216 0.00 23.45 -0.99
C GLY A 216 1.51 23.20 -1.11
N LYS A 217 2.11 22.48 -0.13
CA LYS A 217 3.51 22.03 -0.19
C LYS A 217 3.74 21.07 -1.36
N ASP A 218 2.81 20.13 -1.61
CA ASP A 218 2.94 19.14 -2.68
C ASP A 218 2.73 19.79 -4.05
N LEU A 219 1.83 20.79 -4.14
CA LEU A 219 1.69 21.62 -5.33
C LEU A 219 3.00 22.36 -5.65
N ARG A 220 3.65 22.97 -4.64
CA ARG A 220 4.96 23.61 -4.81
C ARG A 220 6.07 22.62 -5.17
N TYR A 221 5.98 21.38 -4.68
CA TYR A 221 6.92 20.31 -5.00
C TYR A 221 6.94 19.97 -6.49
N LEU A 222 5.80 20.05 -7.18
CA LEU A 222 5.70 19.80 -8.62
C LEU A 222 6.41 20.83 -9.49
N MET A 223 6.85 21.98 -8.92
CA MET A 223 7.67 23.02 -9.57
C MET A 223 7.10 23.57 -10.89
N GLN A 224 5.83 23.38 -11.17
CA GLN A 224 5.16 23.90 -12.37
C GLN A 224 4.20 25.03 -11.99
N PRO A 225 4.34 26.23 -12.61
CA PRO A 225 3.48 27.37 -12.27
C PRO A 225 2.02 27.21 -12.74
N ASP A 226 1.81 26.46 -13.82
CA ASP A 226 0.49 26.25 -14.42
C ASP A 226 0.26 24.76 -14.66
N ILE A 227 -0.44 24.10 -13.73
CA ILE A 227 -0.88 22.72 -13.91
C ILE A 227 -2.23 22.74 -14.62
N PRO A 228 -2.38 22.12 -15.80
CA PRO A 228 -3.64 22.11 -16.56
C PRO A 228 -4.66 21.14 -15.94
N ALA A 229 -5.06 21.40 -14.71
CA ALA A 229 -5.96 20.56 -13.94
C ALA A 229 -6.87 21.38 -13.02
N THR A 230 -8.03 20.84 -12.67
CA THR A 230 -8.88 21.39 -11.61
C THR A 230 -8.43 20.79 -10.28
N TYR A 231 -8.04 21.63 -9.33
CA TYR A 231 -7.58 21.17 -8.02
C TYR A 231 -7.95 22.12 -6.89
N GLN A 232 -7.99 21.58 -5.67
CA GLN A 232 -8.04 22.33 -4.43
C GLN A 232 -6.77 22.04 -3.62
N ALA A 233 -5.96 23.08 -3.40
CA ALA A 233 -4.76 22.99 -2.60
C ALA A 233 -4.99 23.64 -1.23
N TYR A 234 -4.66 22.91 -0.16
CA TYR A 234 -4.90 23.33 1.22
C TYR A 234 -3.60 23.79 1.89
N ASP A 235 -3.73 24.75 2.80
CA ASP A 235 -2.61 25.22 3.62
C ASP A 235 -2.26 24.17 4.68
N GLU A 236 -1.04 23.70 4.68
CA GLU A 236 -0.52 22.71 5.62
C GLU A 236 -0.46 23.19 7.08
N LEU A 237 -0.60 24.48 7.32
CA LEU A 237 -0.59 25.09 8.67
C LEU A 237 -1.99 25.25 9.29
N MET A 238 -3.03 24.80 8.60
CA MET A 238 -4.39 24.91 9.13
C MET A 238 -4.60 24.05 10.38
N ASP A 239 -5.53 24.46 11.23
CA ASP A 239 -5.89 23.72 12.43
C ASP A 239 -6.65 22.44 12.12
N LEU A 240 -6.08 21.31 12.47
CA LEU A 240 -6.64 19.96 12.31
C LEU A 240 -7.06 19.34 13.65
N SER A 241 -7.23 20.14 14.71
CA SER A 241 -7.53 19.66 16.07
C SER A 241 -8.87 18.92 16.21
N HIS A 242 -9.78 19.06 15.25
CA HIS A 242 -11.05 18.32 15.18
C HIS A 242 -10.85 16.85 14.78
N ILE A 243 -9.70 16.51 14.15
CA ILE A 243 -9.31 15.14 13.81
C ILE A 243 -8.52 14.56 15.00
N LYS A 244 -9.07 13.51 15.62
CA LYS A 244 -8.53 12.91 16.85
C LYS A 244 -7.57 11.75 16.62
N LEU A 245 -7.27 11.42 15.37
CA LEU A 245 -6.32 10.37 15.02
C LEU A 245 -4.90 10.79 15.42
N ALA A 246 -4.11 9.86 15.93
CA ALA A 246 -2.70 10.09 16.26
C ALA A 246 -1.84 10.26 15.01
N GLY A 247 -0.79 11.04 15.10
CA GLY A 247 0.18 11.31 14.05
C GLY A 247 -0.20 12.48 13.13
N ASP A 248 0.71 13.45 13.00
CA ASP A 248 0.50 14.63 12.15
C ASP A 248 0.19 14.24 10.70
N HIS A 249 0.96 13.30 10.14
CA HIS A 249 0.76 12.81 8.78
C HIS A 249 -0.62 12.14 8.60
N THR A 250 -1.09 11.41 9.65
CA THR A 250 -2.41 10.78 9.63
C THR A 250 -3.52 11.83 9.64
N ARG A 251 -3.37 12.88 10.44
CA ARG A 251 -4.34 14.00 10.47
C ARG A 251 -4.38 14.76 9.14
N HIS A 252 -3.24 14.97 8.51
CA HIS A 252 -3.18 15.58 7.17
C HIS A 252 -3.90 14.71 6.12
N ASN A 253 -3.65 13.40 6.10
CA ASN A 253 -4.35 12.48 5.21
C ASN A 253 -5.86 12.43 5.51
N ALA A 254 -6.23 12.42 6.79
CA ALA A 254 -7.62 12.41 7.24
C ALA A 254 -8.37 13.68 6.82
N PHE A 255 -7.71 14.83 6.81
CA PHE A 255 -8.30 16.07 6.29
C PHE A 255 -8.62 15.98 4.80
N LEU A 256 -7.72 15.43 3.99
CA LEU A 256 -8.02 15.22 2.56
C LEU A 256 -9.18 14.23 2.37
N VAL A 257 -9.27 13.18 3.21
CA VAL A 257 -10.41 12.27 3.25
C VAL A 257 -11.70 13.00 3.64
N GLU A 258 -11.63 13.90 4.62
CA GLU A 258 -12.78 14.74 5.02
C GLU A 258 -13.31 15.57 3.86
N GLN A 259 -12.42 16.22 3.11
CA GLN A 259 -12.82 17.03 1.94
C GLN A 259 -13.42 16.14 0.84
N ALA A 260 -12.79 15.00 0.54
CA ALA A 260 -13.32 14.04 -0.43
C ALA A 260 -14.69 13.50 -0.01
N ALA A 261 -14.83 13.07 1.25
CA ALA A 261 -16.07 12.54 1.78
C ALA A 261 -17.23 13.59 1.76
N LYS A 262 -16.92 14.87 2.03
CA LYS A 262 -17.89 15.96 1.91
C LYS A 262 -18.39 16.16 0.46
N ILE A 263 -17.48 16.04 -0.52
CA ILE A 263 -17.85 16.10 -1.95
C ILE A 263 -18.78 14.91 -2.30
N ILE A 264 -18.38 13.69 -1.91
CA ILE A 264 -19.09 12.45 -2.22
C ILE A 264 -20.46 12.37 -1.54
N SER A 265 -20.55 12.80 -0.28
CA SER A 265 -21.77 12.73 0.54
C SER A 265 -22.66 13.95 0.43
N GLU A 266 -22.35 14.89 -0.48
CA GLU A 266 -23.07 16.16 -0.64
C GLU A 266 -23.21 16.95 0.69
N GLY A 267 -22.18 16.85 1.55
CA GLY A 267 -22.10 17.64 2.77
C GLY A 267 -22.78 17.04 4.01
N GLN A 268 -22.90 15.70 4.11
CA GLN A 268 -23.36 15.06 5.36
C GLN A 268 -22.56 15.52 6.59
N SER A 269 -23.23 15.63 7.74
CA SER A 269 -22.65 16.18 8.97
C SER A 269 -21.67 15.25 9.68
N ASP A 270 -21.78 13.94 9.47
CA ASP A 270 -21.14 12.91 10.34
C ASP A 270 -19.77 12.46 9.82
N VAL A 271 -19.24 13.14 8.80
CA VAL A 271 -17.94 12.80 8.16
C VAL A 271 -16.79 12.76 9.16
N VAL A 272 -16.67 13.76 10.02
CA VAL A 272 -15.58 13.85 11.01
C VAL A 272 -15.68 12.75 12.05
N GLU A 273 -16.89 12.40 12.50
CA GLU A 273 -17.10 11.29 13.43
C GLU A 273 -16.72 9.96 12.81
N ALA A 274 -17.13 9.74 11.56
CA ALA A 274 -16.77 8.55 10.78
C ALA A 274 -15.24 8.41 10.65
N ILE A 275 -14.52 9.48 10.31
CA ILE A 275 -13.07 9.51 10.23
C ILE A 275 -12.42 9.19 11.58
N ASN A 276 -12.88 9.84 12.66
CA ASN A 276 -12.33 9.64 14.00
C ASN A 276 -12.57 8.22 14.55
N SER A 277 -13.51 7.48 13.98
CA SER A 277 -13.76 6.07 14.29
C SER A 277 -12.91 5.08 13.48
N PHE A 278 -12.03 5.56 12.60
CA PHE A 278 -11.20 4.70 11.74
C PHE A 278 -10.29 3.78 12.54
N PRO A 279 -10.42 2.45 12.39
CA PRO A 279 -9.66 1.48 13.21
C PRO A 279 -8.22 1.25 12.72
N GLY A 280 -7.82 1.89 11.60
CA GLY A 280 -6.54 1.63 10.95
C GLY A 280 -6.61 0.56 9.85
N THR A 281 -5.45 0.30 9.26
CA THR A 281 -5.21 -0.78 8.31
C THR A 281 -4.07 -1.67 8.83
N ASN A 282 -4.06 -2.93 8.44
CA ASN A 282 -3.03 -3.85 8.91
C ASN A 282 -1.64 -3.37 8.48
N ARG A 283 -0.67 -3.54 9.37
CA ARG A 283 0.73 -3.14 9.19
C ARG A 283 0.92 -1.62 8.94
N ARG A 284 0.00 -0.77 9.35
CA ARG A 284 0.13 0.70 9.32
C ARG A 284 -0.13 1.26 10.71
N PHE A 285 0.91 1.29 11.52
CA PHE A 285 0.84 1.55 12.96
C PHE A 285 -0.23 0.70 13.65
N GLU A 286 -0.34 -0.56 13.24
CA GLU A 286 -1.35 -1.52 13.70
C GLU A 286 -1.03 -1.94 15.15
N LYS A 287 -2.01 -1.85 16.01
CA LYS A 287 -1.90 -2.33 17.39
C LYS A 287 -2.07 -3.85 17.43
N LEU A 288 -1.01 -4.58 17.76
CA LEU A 288 -1.03 -6.05 17.88
C LEU A 288 -1.34 -6.54 19.29
N GLY A 289 -1.08 -5.69 20.30
CA GLY A 289 -1.29 -6.04 21.71
C GLY A 289 -1.13 -4.83 22.61
N PRO A 290 -1.15 -5.00 23.92
CA PRO A 290 -0.84 -3.92 24.84
C PRO A 290 0.56 -3.35 24.54
N ASN A 291 0.64 -2.05 24.24
CA ASN A 291 1.88 -1.34 23.92
C ASN A 291 2.74 -1.92 22.78
N LEU A 292 2.24 -2.85 21.98
CA LEU A 292 2.93 -3.46 20.85
C LEU A 292 2.26 -3.09 19.53
N TYR A 293 3.05 -2.54 18.60
CA TYR A 293 2.60 -2.04 17.31
C TYR A 293 3.45 -2.58 16.17
N SER A 294 2.83 -2.75 15.00
CA SER A 294 3.50 -3.12 13.74
C SER A 294 3.31 -2.04 12.70
N ASP A 295 4.38 -1.70 11.98
CA ASP A 295 4.33 -0.76 10.86
C ASP A 295 5.14 -1.28 9.67
N TYR A 296 4.63 -1.02 8.47
CA TYR A 296 5.28 -1.43 7.21
C TYR A 296 6.37 -0.48 6.76
N GLY A 297 6.41 0.73 7.33
CA GLY A 297 7.32 1.79 6.94
C GLY A 297 8.78 1.34 6.95
N HIS A 298 9.53 1.77 5.96
CA HIS A 298 10.93 1.39 5.77
C HIS A 298 11.79 2.52 5.19
N HIS A 299 11.18 3.66 4.87
CA HIS A 299 11.86 4.88 4.46
C HIS A 299 12.08 5.81 5.66
N PRO A 300 13.19 6.59 5.74
CA PRO A 300 13.45 7.50 6.86
C PRO A 300 12.31 8.47 7.19
N VAL A 301 11.61 8.98 6.18
CA VAL A 301 10.43 9.85 6.38
C VAL A 301 9.30 9.09 7.10
N GLU A 302 9.05 7.83 6.72
CA GLU A 302 8.03 6.99 7.35
C GLU A 302 8.41 6.64 8.79
N ILE A 303 9.71 6.34 9.04
CA ILE A 303 10.22 6.06 10.39
C ILE A 303 9.97 7.27 11.31
N ALA A 304 10.37 8.46 10.87
CA ALA A 304 10.18 9.70 11.63
C ALA A 304 8.70 9.95 11.92
N ALA A 305 7.82 9.74 10.94
CA ALA A 305 6.39 9.93 11.07
C ALA A 305 5.76 8.93 12.06
N SER A 306 6.12 7.65 11.98
CA SER A 306 5.61 6.62 12.90
C SER A 306 6.14 6.81 14.33
N LEU A 307 7.39 7.26 14.48
CA LEU A 307 7.93 7.62 15.80
C LEU A 307 7.27 8.87 16.39
N GLN A 308 6.92 9.86 15.55
CA GLN A 308 6.16 11.03 16.01
C GLN A 308 4.78 10.59 16.50
N MET A 309 4.09 9.69 15.77
CA MET A 309 2.82 9.12 16.20
C MET A 309 2.94 8.31 17.49
N ALA A 310 4.01 7.50 17.64
CA ALA A 310 4.29 6.76 18.88
C ALA A 310 4.45 7.69 20.07
N ARG A 311 5.10 8.84 19.89
CA ARG A 311 5.31 9.86 20.92
C ARG A 311 4.03 10.58 21.37
N GLU A 312 3.03 10.66 20.52
CA GLU A 312 1.72 11.19 20.93
C GLU A 312 0.97 10.21 21.86
N ILE A 313 1.31 8.91 21.81
CA ILE A 313 0.66 7.85 22.59
C ILE A 313 1.44 7.56 23.88
N SER A 314 2.77 7.57 23.81
CA SER A 314 3.66 7.23 24.92
C SER A 314 4.93 8.07 24.91
N ASP A 315 5.33 8.55 26.09
CA ASP A 315 6.62 9.23 26.28
C ASP A 315 7.83 8.30 26.08
N ASN A 316 7.62 6.99 26.14
CA ASN A 316 8.64 5.97 26.09
C ASN A 316 8.39 5.05 24.88
N ALA A 317 8.94 5.40 23.72
CA ALA A 317 8.86 4.58 22.50
C ALA A 317 10.18 3.85 22.23
N VAL A 318 10.10 2.56 21.94
CA VAL A 318 11.20 1.70 21.52
C VAL A 318 10.94 1.25 20.08
N LEU A 319 11.96 1.34 19.24
CA LEU A 319 11.87 0.94 17.85
C LEU A 319 12.61 -0.37 17.63
N VAL A 320 11.95 -1.37 17.04
CA VAL A 320 12.58 -2.57 16.48
C VAL A 320 12.50 -2.44 14.96
N TYR A 321 13.64 -2.19 14.31
CA TYR A 321 13.66 -1.82 12.89
C TYR A 321 14.35 -2.84 12.03
N GLN A 322 13.65 -3.29 10.98
CA GLN A 322 14.22 -4.15 9.93
C GLN A 322 14.32 -3.38 8.62
N PRO A 323 15.53 -2.96 8.20
CA PRO A 323 15.73 -2.39 6.87
C PRO A 323 15.29 -3.36 5.76
N HIS A 324 14.85 -2.83 4.62
CA HIS A 324 14.32 -3.63 3.51
C HIS A 324 15.08 -3.33 2.22
N GLN A 325 15.52 -4.38 1.51
CA GLN A 325 16.29 -4.36 0.27
C GLN A 325 17.65 -3.63 0.39
N ASN A 326 18.72 -4.37 0.19
CA ASN A 326 20.07 -3.80 0.26
C ASN A 326 20.30 -2.72 -0.81
N VAL A 327 19.73 -2.88 -2.01
CA VAL A 327 19.77 -1.85 -3.07
C VAL A 327 19.24 -0.53 -2.54
N ARG A 328 18.04 -0.55 -1.93
CA ARG A 328 17.42 0.65 -1.34
C ARG A 328 18.29 1.22 -0.20
N GLN A 329 18.94 0.37 0.62
CA GLN A 329 19.81 0.85 1.69
C GLN A 329 21.00 1.65 1.16
N HIS A 330 21.56 1.28 0.01
CA HIS A 330 22.62 2.06 -0.64
C HIS A 330 22.14 3.46 -1.05
N GLU A 331 20.87 3.61 -1.41
CA GLU A 331 20.27 4.89 -1.81
C GLU A 331 19.96 5.79 -0.61
N ILE A 332 19.35 5.22 0.43
CA ILE A 332 18.77 6.01 1.54
C ILE A 332 19.63 6.11 2.79
N ARG A 333 20.73 5.34 2.92
CA ARG A 333 21.56 5.29 4.17
C ARG A 333 22.02 6.64 4.68
N GLN A 334 22.26 7.60 3.76
CA GLN A 334 22.71 8.95 4.14
C GLN A 334 21.58 9.79 4.76
N LEU A 335 20.33 9.36 4.58
CA LEU A 335 19.17 10.00 5.17
C LEU A 335 18.92 9.53 6.61
N TYR A 336 19.59 8.46 7.07
CA TYR A 336 19.53 8.05 8.47
C TYR A 336 20.31 9.05 9.32
N THR A 337 19.58 9.81 10.13
CA THR A 337 20.13 10.82 11.03
C THR A 337 19.50 10.68 12.41
N ASP A 338 20.14 11.23 13.45
CA ASP A 338 19.56 11.24 14.80
C ASP A 338 18.21 11.93 14.85
N GLU A 339 17.94 12.88 13.96
CA GLU A 339 16.64 13.54 13.84
C GLU A 339 15.52 12.57 13.42
N VAL A 340 15.80 11.65 12.48
CA VAL A 340 14.85 10.59 12.07
C VAL A 340 14.45 9.73 13.26
N PHE A 341 15.40 9.41 14.14
CA PHE A 341 15.22 8.48 15.24
C PHE A 341 14.99 9.18 16.60
N LYS A 342 14.82 10.51 16.62
CA LYS A 342 14.71 11.27 17.90
C LYS A 342 13.54 10.82 18.77
N GLY A 343 12.49 10.27 18.15
CA GLY A 343 11.30 9.77 18.85
C GLY A 343 11.53 8.46 19.61
N ALA A 344 12.58 7.70 19.29
CA ALA A 344 12.90 6.44 19.96
C ALA A 344 13.86 6.67 21.14
N GLN A 345 13.60 5.99 22.26
CA GLN A 345 14.55 5.92 23.40
C GLN A 345 15.61 4.86 23.15
N GLU A 346 15.21 3.70 22.64
CA GLU A 346 16.09 2.59 22.28
C GLU A 346 15.68 2.10 20.89
N ILE A 347 16.67 1.57 20.13
CA ILE A 347 16.49 1.07 18.79
C ILE A 347 17.16 -0.30 18.71
N TYR A 348 16.39 -1.33 18.41
CA TYR A 348 16.89 -2.65 18.04
C TYR A 348 16.96 -2.72 16.52
N TRP A 349 18.20 -2.72 16.00
CA TRP A 349 18.47 -2.70 14.56
C TRP A 349 18.74 -4.11 14.06
N LEU A 350 17.91 -4.58 13.13
CA LEU A 350 17.98 -5.91 12.53
C LEU A 350 18.81 -5.92 11.24
N PRO A 351 19.32 -7.08 10.82
CA PRO A 351 19.87 -7.25 9.47
C PRO A 351 18.81 -6.87 8.40
N THR A 352 19.32 -6.32 7.30
CA THR A 352 18.46 -5.96 6.14
C THR A 352 17.76 -7.21 5.60
N TYR A 353 16.43 -7.12 5.43
CA TYR A 353 15.67 -8.11 4.69
C TYR A 353 16.02 -8.04 3.20
N LEU A 354 16.63 -9.09 2.67
CA LEU A 354 17.10 -9.16 1.30
C LEU A 354 15.97 -9.59 0.36
N SER A 355 15.75 -8.83 -0.70
CA SER A 355 14.76 -9.11 -1.75
C SER A 355 15.10 -8.33 -3.02
N ARG A 356 15.15 -8.99 -4.16
CA ARG A 356 15.46 -8.38 -5.47
C ARG A 356 16.81 -7.64 -5.47
N GLU A 357 17.82 -8.29 -4.93
CA GLU A 357 19.15 -7.69 -4.73
C GLU A 357 19.96 -7.62 -6.03
N ALA A 358 20.83 -6.62 -6.12
CA ALA A 358 21.86 -6.51 -7.14
C ALA A 358 23.11 -7.28 -6.67
N PRO A 359 23.52 -8.36 -7.34
CA PRO A 359 24.62 -9.22 -6.85
C PRO A 359 25.97 -8.52 -6.71
N GLU A 360 26.16 -7.41 -7.44
CA GLU A 360 27.38 -6.59 -7.41
C GLU A 360 27.50 -5.66 -6.20
N LEU A 361 26.37 -5.42 -5.50
CA LEU A 361 26.36 -4.53 -4.34
C LEU A 361 26.74 -5.27 -3.06
N GLU A 362 27.69 -4.69 -2.33
CA GLU A 362 28.03 -5.18 -0.99
C GLU A 362 26.80 -5.10 -0.06
N ILE A 363 26.52 -6.18 0.69
CA ILE A 363 25.46 -6.16 1.70
C ILE A 363 25.87 -5.25 2.86
N LEU A 364 25.05 -4.22 3.11
CA LEU A 364 25.29 -3.28 4.19
C LEU A 364 24.86 -3.91 5.53
N THR A 365 25.83 -4.10 6.40
CA THR A 365 25.60 -4.59 7.76
C THR A 365 24.95 -3.51 8.64
N PRO A 366 24.28 -3.87 9.76
CA PRO A 366 23.78 -2.90 10.71
C PRO A 366 24.81 -1.86 11.15
N ASP A 367 26.07 -2.24 11.40
CA ASP A 367 27.16 -1.30 11.74
C ASP A 367 27.38 -0.23 10.68
N LYS A 368 27.30 -0.61 9.39
CA LYS A 368 27.49 0.31 8.29
C LYS A 368 26.31 1.27 8.14
N LEU A 369 25.09 0.78 8.41
CA LEU A 369 23.88 1.57 8.32
C LEU A 369 23.71 2.53 9.48
N THR A 370 24.18 2.17 10.67
CA THR A 370 24.09 2.98 11.89
C THR A 370 25.30 3.86 12.15
N ASN A 371 26.31 3.78 11.26
CA ASN A 371 27.52 4.60 11.39
C ASN A 371 27.18 6.09 11.28
N GLY A 372 27.47 6.83 12.33
CA GLY A 372 27.15 8.28 12.44
C GLY A 372 25.89 8.58 13.26
N LEU A 373 25.13 7.56 13.68
CA LEU A 373 24.02 7.71 14.62
C LEU A 373 24.51 7.63 16.08
N ASN A 374 23.69 8.12 17.00
CA ASN A 374 23.99 8.02 18.44
C ASN A 374 24.00 6.57 18.92
N ALA A 375 25.20 5.97 18.99
CA ALA A 375 25.41 4.57 19.33
C ALA A 375 24.89 4.15 20.71
N THR A 376 24.64 5.09 21.62
CA THR A 376 24.15 4.78 22.99
C THR A 376 22.73 4.26 23.03
N LYS A 377 21.95 4.45 21.95
CA LYS A 377 20.55 4.04 21.81
C LYS A 377 20.36 2.84 20.91
N ILE A 378 21.40 2.35 20.25
CA ILE A 378 21.29 1.35 19.18
C ILE A 378 21.85 0.02 19.67
N HIS A 379 21.02 -1.00 19.57
CA HIS A 379 21.34 -2.38 19.86
C HIS A 379 21.20 -3.19 18.57
N GLN A 380 22.24 -3.92 18.19
CA GLN A 380 22.10 -4.89 17.10
C GLN A 380 21.38 -6.12 17.60
N ALA A 381 20.43 -6.63 16.81
CA ALA A 381 19.60 -7.76 17.18
C ALA A 381 19.28 -8.65 15.95
N ASP A 382 18.87 -9.87 16.23
CA ASP A 382 18.33 -10.81 15.26
C ASP A 382 16.92 -11.23 15.65
N LEU A 383 16.11 -11.71 14.70
CA LEU A 383 14.77 -12.25 14.97
C LEU A 383 14.88 -13.60 15.70
N ASN A 384 14.99 -13.56 17.02
CA ASN A 384 15.16 -14.71 17.91
C ASN A 384 14.51 -14.47 19.27
N ASP A 385 14.54 -15.48 20.14
CA ASP A 385 13.91 -15.44 21.46
C ASP A 385 14.50 -14.34 22.36
N ASN A 386 15.81 -14.04 22.25
CA ASN A 386 16.42 -12.97 23.05
C ASN A 386 15.79 -11.60 22.70
N LEU A 387 15.54 -11.33 21.42
CA LEU A 387 14.87 -10.10 21.02
C LEU A 387 13.42 -10.09 21.50
N TRP A 388 12.74 -11.24 21.49
CA TRP A 388 11.40 -11.33 22.01
C TRP A 388 11.32 -11.04 23.51
N ASP A 389 12.25 -11.57 24.28
CA ASP A 389 12.38 -11.29 25.73
C ASP A 389 12.60 -9.79 26.00
N GLU A 390 13.45 -9.13 25.20
CA GLU A 390 13.66 -7.69 25.26
C GLU A 390 12.37 -6.90 24.94
N ILE A 391 11.66 -7.29 23.89
CA ILE A 391 10.36 -6.70 23.53
C ILE A 391 9.38 -6.83 24.71
N GLN A 392 9.24 -8.02 25.28
CA GLN A 392 8.36 -8.26 26.43
C GLN A 392 8.78 -7.41 27.66
N ARG A 393 10.07 -7.34 27.95
CA ARG A 393 10.63 -6.50 29.02
C ARG A 393 10.22 -5.03 28.86
N HIS A 394 10.27 -4.49 27.64
CA HIS A 394 9.85 -3.12 27.36
C HIS A 394 8.32 -2.95 27.51
N ILE A 395 7.53 -3.90 27.03
CA ILE A 395 6.07 -3.90 27.17
C ILE A 395 5.68 -3.90 28.65
N ASP A 396 6.31 -4.77 29.45
CA ASP A 396 6.06 -4.89 30.90
C ASP A 396 6.47 -3.63 31.68
N ALA A 397 7.48 -2.91 31.18
CA ALA A 397 7.88 -1.61 31.71
C ALA A 397 6.93 -0.46 31.26
N GLY A 398 5.90 -0.74 30.47
CA GLY A 398 4.94 0.24 29.97
C GLY A 398 5.43 1.06 28.78
N HIS A 399 6.54 0.65 28.15
CA HIS A 399 7.04 1.31 26.94
C HIS A 399 6.19 0.89 25.73
N LEU A 400 5.98 1.81 24.77
CA LEU A 400 5.43 1.47 23.47
C LEU A 400 6.53 0.86 22.62
N VAL A 401 6.33 -0.36 22.13
CA VAL A 401 7.24 -1.04 21.21
C VAL A 401 6.67 -1.00 19.80
N LEU A 402 7.41 -0.39 18.89
CA LEU A 402 7.08 -0.31 17.47
C LEU A 402 7.99 -1.24 16.66
N CYS A 403 7.44 -2.34 16.15
CA CYS A 403 8.12 -3.25 15.22
C CYS A 403 7.89 -2.77 13.79
N MET A 404 8.95 -2.34 13.10
CA MET A 404 8.83 -1.61 11.84
C MET A 404 9.69 -2.21 10.74
N GLY A 405 9.10 -2.42 9.57
CA GLY A 405 9.76 -2.89 8.36
C GLY A 405 8.85 -3.62 7.38
N ALA A 406 9.22 -3.59 6.09
CA ALA A 406 8.48 -4.26 5.01
C ALA A 406 8.81 -5.76 4.87
N GLY A 407 9.82 -6.25 5.60
CA GLY A 407 10.31 -7.62 5.55
C GLY A 407 9.57 -8.61 6.44
N SER A 408 10.33 -9.52 7.06
CA SER A 408 9.83 -10.65 7.85
C SER A 408 9.42 -10.31 9.28
N ILE A 409 9.76 -9.11 9.78
CA ILE A 409 9.54 -8.72 11.18
C ILE A 409 8.08 -8.84 11.62
N ASP A 410 7.12 -8.39 10.80
CA ASP A 410 5.68 -8.46 11.13
C ASP A 410 5.21 -9.92 11.30
N GLY A 411 5.57 -10.79 10.35
CA GLY A 411 5.23 -12.20 10.43
C GLY A 411 5.84 -12.89 11.66
N TRP A 412 7.10 -12.55 11.97
CA TRP A 412 7.78 -13.07 13.15
C TRP A 412 7.10 -12.63 14.45
N VAL A 413 6.76 -11.35 14.60
CA VAL A 413 6.04 -10.84 15.80
C VAL A 413 4.69 -11.55 15.97
N ARG A 414 3.95 -11.75 14.89
CA ARG A 414 2.65 -12.46 14.95
C ARG A 414 2.82 -13.93 15.34
N GLN A 415 3.88 -14.61 14.89
CA GLN A 415 4.21 -15.97 15.32
C GLN A 415 4.52 -16.04 16.81
N GLN A 416 5.30 -15.09 17.34
CA GLN A 416 5.59 -15.01 18.78
C GLN A 416 4.33 -14.80 19.61
N LEU A 417 3.43 -13.93 19.15
CA LEU A 417 2.13 -13.71 19.83
C LEU A 417 1.21 -14.95 19.78
N ALA A 418 1.28 -15.74 18.73
CA ALA A 418 0.46 -16.97 18.61
C ALA A 418 1.02 -18.15 19.42
N SER A 419 2.30 -18.11 19.80
CA SER A 419 3.01 -19.16 20.54
C SER A 419 2.96 -18.96 22.05
N ASN A 420 2.57 -17.81 22.53
CA ASN A 420 2.42 -17.40 23.92
C ASN A 420 0.96 -17.18 24.28
#